data_11aedb6bc235a759888e66949060b9a0
#
_entry.id   11aedb6bc235a759888e66949060b9a0
#
_cell.length_a   1.000
_cell.length_b   1.000
_cell.length_c   1.000
_cell.angle_alpha   90.00
_cell.angle_beta   90.00
_cell.angle_gamma   90.00
#
_symmetry.space_group_name_H-M   'P 1'
#
loop_
_entity.id
_entity.type
_entity.pdbx_description
1 polymer ?
#
loop_
_entity_poly.entity_id
_entity_poly.type
_entity_poly.pdbx_seq_one_letter_code
_entity_poly.pdbx_strand_id
1 'polypeptide(L)'
;MALKDYNKAFRYGKKEYESRLLAGRKPTLESLDEVLPDEALSTESLGLVQIPIDQIVGTRYSGRSSAFASNFMPILESNTEFAIKWAKLSTSHEKEGIHEPIKAWEYMNKFYVEEGNKRVSVMKFFGAISIPGTVTRILPKKTNDKNVKVYYEFVNFYRVSKVNYITFSEEGQYAQLIKEM
;
A
#
# COMPACT_ATOMS: atom_id res chain seq x y z
N MET A 1 -11.13 -8.11 23.76
CA MET A 1 -10.70 -6.78 23.31
C MET A 1 -10.15 -6.84 21.91
N ALA A 2 -9.04 -7.55 21.67
CA ALA A 2 -8.48 -7.71 20.32
C ALA A 2 -9.44 -8.39 19.33
N LEU A 3 -10.21 -9.37 19.77
CA LEU A 3 -11.24 -10.03 18.95
C LEU A 3 -12.39 -9.07 18.59
N LYS A 4 -12.70 -8.13 19.48
CA LYS A 4 -13.69 -7.08 19.21
C LYS A 4 -13.23 -6.18 18.04
N ASP A 5 -11.96 -5.80 18.02
CA ASP A 5 -11.39 -5.01 16.92
C ASP A 5 -11.38 -5.81 15.63
N TYR A 6 -11.01 -7.08 15.70
CA TYR A 6 -11.07 -7.96 14.52
C TYR A 6 -12.49 -8.03 13.95
N ASN A 7 -13.49 -8.23 14.79
CA ASN A 7 -14.89 -8.31 14.35
C ASN A 7 -15.35 -7.00 13.70
N LYS A 8 -14.90 -5.86 14.21
CA LYS A 8 -15.20 -4.56 13.61
C LYS A 8 -14.51 -4.40 12.25
N ALA A 9 -13.22 -4.76 12.17
CA ALA A 9 -12.46 -4.74 10.92
C ALA A 9 -13.06 -5.70 9.89
N PHE A 10 -13.48 -6.88 10.32
CA PHE A 10 -14.16 -7.86 9.48
C PHE A 10 -15.46 -7.30 8.87
N ARG A 11 -16.26 -6.59 9.65
CA ARG A 11 -17.46 -5.94 9.14
C ARG A 11 -17.13 -4.91 8.06
N TYR A 12 -16.07 -4.12 8.25
CA TYR A 12 -15.60 -3.17 7.24
C TYR A 12 -15.13 -3.89 5.97
N GLY A 13 -14.43 -5.00 6.14
CA GLY A 13 -13.96 -5.82 5.01
C GLY A 13 -15.12 -6.43 4.22
N LYS A 14 -16.10 -6.98 4.90
CA LYS A 14 -17.29 -7.58 4.24
C LYS A 14 -18.08 -6.51 3.50
N LYS A 15 -18.28 -5.36 4.09
CA LYS A 15 -18.99 -4.24 3.46
C LYS A 15 -18.30 -3.77 2.20
N GLU A 16 -16.99 -3.59 2.25
CA GLU A 16 -16.18 -3.21 1.08
C GLU A 16 -16.24 -4.29 -0.01
N TYR A 17 -16.08 -5.54 0.37
CA TYR A 17 -16.15 -6.68 -0.53
C TYR A 17 -17.47 -6.70 -1.31
N GLU A 18 -18.58 -6.62 -0.61
CA GLU A 18 -19.93 -6.63 -1.21
C GLU A 18 -20.16 -5.41 -2.12
N SER A 19 -19.74 -4.24 -1.67
CA SER A 19 -19.86 -2.99 -2.44
C SER A 19 -19.09 -3.08 -3.76
N ARG A 20 -17.87 -3.63 -3.73
CA ARG A 20 -17.05 -3.80 -4.93
C ARG A 20 -17.64 -4.81 -5.90
N LEU A 21 -18.16 -5.94 -5.39
CA LEU A 21 -18.85 -6.93 -6.22
C LEU A 21 -20.05 -6.32 -6.94
N LEU A 22 -20.89 -5.55 -6.23
CA LEU A 22 -22.05 -4.89 -6.81
C LEU A 22 -21.66 -3.89 -7.90
N ALA A 23 -20.50 -3.25 -7.75
CA ALA A 23 -19.99 -2.30 -8.74
C ALA A 23 -19.24 -2.96 -9.91
N GLY A 24 -19.17 -4.29 -9.95
CA GLY A 24 -18.43 -5.03 -10.98
C GLY A 24 -16.92 -4.86 -10.86
N ARG A 25 -16.40 -4.56 -9.67
CA ARG A 25 -14.97 -4.36 -9.40
C ARG A 25 -14.39 -5.53 -8.64
N LYS A 26 -13.06 -5.71 -8.75
CA LYS A 26 -12.36 -6.71 -7.95
C LYS A 26 -12.54 -6.41 -6.45
N PRO A 27 -13.08 -7.36 -5.66
CA PRO A 27 -13.39 -7.09 -4.25
C PRO A 27 -12.20 -7.25 -3.30
N THR A 28 -11.12 -7.92 -3.72
CA THR A 28 -9.92 -8.18 -2.93
C THR A 28 -8.78 -7.23 -3.30
N LEU A 29 -7.63 -7.38 -2.64
CA LEU A 29 -6.46 -6.53 -2.90
C LEU A 29 -6.02 -6.62 -4.37
N GLU A 30 -5.64 -5.47 -4.91
CA GLU A 30 -4.94 -5.37 -6.17
C GLU A 30 -3.59 -6.09 -6.08
N SER A 31 -3.18 -6.79 -7.14
CA SER A 31 -1.86 -7.41 -7.20
C SER A 31 -0.97 -6.63 -8.16
N LEU A 32 0.28 -6.42 -7.77
CA LEU A 32 1.24 -5.75 -8.64
C LEU A 32 1.46 -6.53 -9.95
N ASP A 33 1.39 -7.86 -9.90
CA ASP A 33 1.52 -8.70 -11.10
C ASP A 33 0.45 -8.40 -12.15
N GLU A 34 -0.72 -7.93 -11.72
CA GLU A 34 -1.83 -7.60 -12.63
C GLU A 34 -1.66 -6.24 -13.33
N VAL A 35 -0.84 -5.34 -12.76
CA VAL A 35 -0.62 -4.00 -13.31
C VAL A 35 0.71 -3.83 -14.03
N LEU A 36 1.68 -4.71 -13.80
CA LEU A 36 2.96 -4.65 -14.49
C LEU A 36 2.83 -5.09 -15.96
N PRO A 37 3.53 -4.43 -16.89
CA PRO A 37 3.58 -4.90 -18.27
C PRO A 37 4.39 -6.20 -18.39
N ASP A 38 4.21 -6.94 -19.49
CA ASP A 38 4.92 -8.19 -19.79
C ASP A 38 6.37 -7.98 -20.22
N GLU A 39 7.01 -6.93 -19.77
CA GLU A 39 8.41 -6.62 -20.09
C GLU A 39 9.22 -6.46 -18.80
N ALA A 40 10.50 -6.77 -18.89
CA ALA A 40 11.42 -6.57 -17.77
C ALA A 40 11.64 -5.06 -17.54
N LEU A 41 11.43 -4.62 -16.31
CA LEU A 41 11.64 -3.23 -15.91
C LEU A 41 12.81 -3.12 -14.94
N SER A 42 13.49 -1.97 -14.97
CA SER A 42 14.56 -1.66 -14.03
C SER A 42 13.98 -1.42 -12.63
N THR A 43 14.78 -1.75 -11.63
CA THR A 43 14.42 -1.53 -10.23
C THR A 43 15.52 -0.77 -9.51
N GLU A 44 15.15 -0.08 -8.44
CA GLU A 44 16.11 0.54 -7.52
C GLU A 44 15.65 0.35 -6.08
N SER A 45 16.61 0.12 -5.18
CA SER A 45 16.32 0.05 -3.75
C SER A 45 16.23 1.45 -3.17
N LEU A 46 15.15 1.74 -2.45
CA LEU A 46 14.99 2.99 -1.72
C LEU A 46 15.44 2.87 -0.26
N GLY A 47 15.74 1.66 0.20
CA GLY A 47 16.02 1.40 1.61
C GLY A 47 14.78 1.59 2.49
N LEU A 48 15.00 2.07 3.71
CA LEU A 48 13.92 2.31 4.67
C LEU A 48 13.20 3.61 4.35
N VAL A 49 11.88 3.52 4.18
CA VAL A 49 11.00 4.64 3.80
C VAL A 49 9.80 4.68 4.74
N GLN A 50 9.36 5.88 5.10
CA GLN A 50 8.04 6.05 5.71
C GLN A 50 6.99 6.08 4.59
N ILE A 51 6.26 4.99 4.45
CA ILE A 51 5.29 4.82 3.36
C ILE A 51 3.98 5.47 3.76
N PRO A 52 3.47 6.44 2.97
CA PRO A 52 2.12 6.97 3.21
C PRO A 52 1.10 5.85 3.11
N ILE A 53 0.33 5.62 4.17
CA ILE A 53 -0.51 4.42 4.24
C ILE A 53 -1.62 4.44 3.18
N ASP A 54 -2.08 5.62 2.78
CA ASP A 54 -3.10 5.77 1.73
C ASP A 54 -2.59 5.37 0.34
N GLN A 55 -1.28 5.32 0.14
CA GLN A 55 -0.68 4.91 -1.12
C GLN A 55 -0.42 3.40 -1.20
N ILE A 56 -0.67 2.67 -0.12
CA ILE A 56 -0.61 1.20 -0.11
C ILE A 56 -1.93 0.66 -0.60
N VAL A 57 -1.93 0.12 -1.82
CA VAL A 57 -3.18 -0.26 -2.53
C VAL A 57 -3.33 -1.76 -2.74
N GLY A 58 -2.27 -2.54 -2.55
CA GLY A 58 -2.35 -3.96 -2.85
C GLY A 58 -1.15 -4.76 -2.36
N THR A 59 -1.02 -5.95 -2.91
CA THR A 59 0.02 -6.92 -2.56
C THR A 59 0.90 -7.21 -3.77
N ARG A 60 2.16 -7.61 -3.52
CA ARG A 60 3.10 -7.94 -4.59
C ARG A 60 2.65 -9.16 -5.40
N TYR A 61 2.19 -10.19 -4.71
CA TYR A 61 1.82 -11.47 -5.32
C TYR A 61 0.33 -11.77 -5.13
N SER A 62 -0.32 -12.20 -6.21
CA SER A 62 -1.77 -12.46 -6.23
C SER A 62 -2.24 -13.50 -5.20
N GLY A 63 -1.41 -14.48 -4.88
CA GLY A 63 -1.74 -15.52 -3.89
C GLY A 63 -1.93 -15.02 -2.46
N ARG A 64 -1.61 -13.77 -2.17
CA ARG A 64 -1.72 -13.17 -0.84
C ARG A 64 -2.96 -12.28 -0.67
N SER A 65 -3.78 -12.15 -1.69
CA SER A 65 -4.90 -11.20 -1.70
C SER A 65 -6.18 -11.71 -1.06
N SER A 66 -6.36 -13.02 -0.92
CA SER A 66 -7.65 -13.64 -0.59
C SER A 66 -8.15 -13.44 0.84
N ALA A 67 -7.28 -13.01 1.76
CA ALA A 67 -7.65 -12.78 3.16
C ALA A 67 -8.20 -11.38 3.43
N PHE A 68 -8.12 -10.46 2.44
CA PHE A 68 -8.45 -9.06 2.61
C PHE A 68 -9.40 -8.56 1.52
N ALA A 69 -10.30 -7.65 1.89
CA ALA A 69 -10.99 -6.83 0.92
C ALA A 69 -10.03 -5.77 0.35
N SER A 70 -10.46 -5.05 -0.68
CA SER A 70 -9.63 -4.03 -1.35
C SER A 70 -9.15 -2.90 -0.44
N ASN A 71 -9.80 -2.68 0.69
CA ASN A 71 -9.42 -1.71 1.72
C ASN A 71 -8.44 -2.27 2.76
N PHE A 72 -7.87 -3.45 2.55
CA PHE A 72 -7.02 -4.19 3.50
C PHE A 72 -7.74 -4.69 4.75
N MET A 73 -9.04 -4.53 4.87
CA MET A 73 -9.76 -5.09 5.99
C MET A 73 -9.99 -6.59 5.80
N PRO A 74 -9.96 -7.38 6.91
CA PRO A 74 -10.08 -8.82 6.81
C PRO A 74 -11.45 -9.29 6.35
N ILE A 75 -11.48 -10.41 5.63
CA ILE A 75 -12.71 -11.06 5.19
C ILE A 75 -12.80 -12.53 5.59
N LEU A 76 -11.86 -13.03 6.39
CA LEU A 76 -11.89 -14.38 6.93
C LEU A 76 -12.60 -14.40 8.29
N GLU A 77 -13.26 -15.51 8.60
CA GLU A 77 -14.00 -15.68 9.84
C GLU A 77 -13.10 -15.59 11.08
N SER A 78 -13.68 -15.24 12.22
CA SER A 78 -12.96 -15.01 13.48
C SER A 78 -12.36 -16.26 14.11
N ASN A 79 -12.78 -17.45 13.67
CA ASN A 79 -12.25 -18.72 14.17
C ASN A 79 -11.00 -19.22 13.41
N THR A 80 -10.40 -18.37 12.59
CA THR A 80 -9.22 -18.72 11.80
C THR A 80 -7.93 -18.35 12.52
N GLU A 81 -6.83 -19.02 12.17
CA GLU A 81 -5.49 -18.64 12.62
C GLU A 81 -5.13 -17.21 12.19
N PHE A 82 -5.58 -16.82 11.01
CA PHE A 82 -5.42 -15.45 10.51
C PHE A 82 -6.02 -14.43 11.48
N ALA A 83 -7.24 -14.66 11.92
CA ALA A 83 -7.92 -13.74 12.87
C ALA A 83 -7.18 -13.65 14.19
N ILE A 84 -6.65 -14.76 14.71
CA ILE A 84 -5.86 -14.78 15.94
C ILE A 84 -4.59 -13.95 15.78
N LYS A 85 -3.87 -14.11 14.68
CA LYS A 85 -2.65 -13.35 14.40
C LYS A 85 -2.94 -11.86 14.22
N TRP A 86 -4.02 -11.53 13.52
CA TRP A 86 -4.45 -10.14 13.35
C TRP A 86 -4.78 -9.49 14.70
N ALA A 87 -5.52 -10.21 15.53
CA ALA A 87 -5.89 -9.73 16.87
C ALA A 87 -4.67 -9.52 17.77
N LYS A 88 -3.66 -10.38 17.70
CA LYS A 88 -2.39 -10.20 18.43
C LYS A 88 -1.66 -8.95 17.98
N LEU A 89 -1.61 -8.69 16.67
CA LEU A 89 -1.01 -7.47 16.13
C LEU A 89 -1.77 -6.22 16.57
N SER A 90 -3.10 -6.28 16.61
CA SER A 90 -3.95 -5.19 17.13
C SER A 90 -3.59 -4.86 18.58
N THR A 91 -3.47 -5.87 19.41
CA THR A 91 -3.08 -5.70 20.82
C THR A 91 -1.69 -5.09 20.96
N SER A 92 -0.73 -5.59 20.18
CA SER A 92 0.64 -5.04 20.19
C SER A 92 0.67 -3.59 19.75
N HIS A 93 -0.12 -3.25 18.73
CA HIS A 93 -0.22 -1.89 18.24
C HIS A 93 -0.75 -0.93 19.31
N GLU A 94 -1.78 -1.32 20.05
CA GLU A 94 -2.34 -0.49 21.12
C GLU A 94 -1.37 -0.30 22.28
N LYS A 95 -0.59 -1.32 22.63
CA LYS A 95 0.33 -1.28 23.77
C LYS A 95 1.63 -0.54 23.49
N GLU A 96 2.26 -0.79 22.35
CA GLU A 96 3.63 -0.34 22.07
C GLU A 96 3.84 0.16 20.65
N GLY A 97 2.81 0.04 19.78
CA GLY A 97 2.92 0.34 18.36
C GLY A 97 3.59 -0.77 17.55
N ILE A 98 3.39 -0.72 16.26
CA ILE A 98 4.04 -1.64 15.30
C ILE A 98 5.20 -0.88 14.65
N HIS A 99 6.44 -1.29 14.95
CA HIS A 99 7.65 -0.62 14.48
C HIS A 99 8.45 -1.44 13.47
N GLU A 100 8.16 -2.74 13.35
CA GLU A 100 8.86 -3.60 12.39
C GLU A 100 8.53 -3.17 10.97
N PRO A 101 9.55 -2.87 10.13
CA PRO A 101 9.31 -2.46 8.75
C PRO A 101 8.66 -3.56 7.92
N ILE A 102 7.72 -3.18 7.07
CA ILE A 102 7.20 -4.06 6.03
C ILE A 102 8.19 -4.12 4.85
N LYS A 103 7.99 -5.07 3.94
CA LYS A 103 8.64 -5.06 2.63
C LYS A 103 7.60 -4.72 1.57
N ALA A 104 7.92 -3.75 0.74
CA ALA A 104 6.99 -3.27 -0.27
C ALA A 104 7.70 -2.92 -1.57
N TRP A 105 6.92 -2.92 -2.64
CA TRP A 105 7.32 -2.47 -3.97
C TRP A 105 6.55 -1.19 -4.29
N GLU A 106 7.21 -0.24 -4.94
CA GLU A 106 6.56 0.98 -5.42
C GLU A 106 6.54 0.97 -6.95
N TYR A 107 5.36 1.25 -7.51
CA TYR A 107 5.16 1.42 -8.94
C TYR A 107 4.16 2.55 -9.18
N MET A 108 4.59 3.58 -9.90
CA MET A 108 3.75 4.74 -10.25
C MET A 108 3.05 5.37 -9.04
N ASN A 109 3.80 5.60 -7.96
CA ASN A 109 3.33 6.19 -6.68
C ASN A 109 2.34 5.33 -5.89
N LYS A 110 2.21 4.08 -6.24
CA LYS A 110 1.41 3.11 -5.48
C LYS A 110 2.32 2.05 -4.88
N PHE A 111 1.99 1.60 -3.68
CA PHE A 111 2.79 0.62 -2.95
C PHE A 111 2.05 -0.71 -2.85
N TYR A 112 2.81 -1.78 -3.01
CA TYR A 112 2.32 -3.16 -3.01
C TYR A 112 3.13 -3.96 -2.01
N VAL A 113 2.46 -4.57 -1.05
CA VAL A 113 3.11 -5.23 0.08
C VAL A 113 3.63 -6.61 -0.32
N GLU A 114 4.90 -6.89 -0.07
CA GLU A 114 5.49 -8.22 -0.20
C GLU A 114 5.38 -8.98 1.11
N GLU A 115 5.78 -8.36 2.22
CA GLU A 115 5.65 -8.91 3.57
C GLU A 115 5.05 -7.89 4.51
N GLY A 116 4.02 -8.27 5.26
CA GLY A 116 3.42 -7.43 6.27
C GLY A 116 1.98 -7.00 6.00
N ASN A 117 1.23 -7.74 5.19
CA ASN A 117 -0.17 -7.42 4.87
C ASN A 117 -1.03 -7.25 6.12
N LYS A 118 -0.86 -8.11 7.14
CA LYS A 118 -1.61 -7.99 8.40
C LYS A 118 -1.24 -6.73 9.17
N ARG A 119 0.04 -6.36 9.19
CA ARG A 119 0.51 -5.10 9.82
C ARG A 119 -0.11 -3.90 9.14
N VAL A 120 -0.14 -3.88 7.81
CA VAL A 120 -0.81 -2.81 7.04
C VAL A 120 -2.29 -2.77 7.38
N SER A 121 -2.96 -3.93 7.43
CA SER A 121 -4.37 -4.02 7.78
C SER A 121 -4.66 -3.39 9.16
N VAL A 122 -3.89 -3.78 10.17
CA VAL A 122 -4.03 -3.24 11.53
C VAL A 122 -3.78 -1.73 11.56
N MET A 123 -2.71 -1.28 10.91
CA MET A 123 -2.36 0.15 10.87
C MET A 123 -3.44 0.99 10.17
N LYS A 124 -4.00 0.48 9.07
CA LYS A 124 -5.13 1.14 8.40
C LYS A 124 -6.37 1.17 9.28
N PHE A 125 -6.65 0.08 9.99
CA PHE A 125 -7.80 0.02 10.90
C PHE A 125 -7.72 1.10 11.98
N PHE A 126 -6.54 1.35 12.53
CA PHE A 126 -6.32 2.38 13.56
C PHE A 126 -6.05 3.78 12.99
N GLY A 127 -6.14 3.97 11.69
CA GLY A 127 -6.01 5.29 11.06
C GLY A 127 -4.59 5.84 11.05
N ALA A 128 -3.58 4.99 11.01
CA ALA A 128 -2.19 5.43 10.90
C ALA A 128 -1.95 6.24 9.61
N ILE A 129 -1.05 7.20 9.66
CA ILE A 129 -0.70 8.06 8.52
C ILE A 129 0.35 7.40 7.65
N SER A 130 1.32 6.73 8.28
CA SER A 130 2.43 6.08 7.58
C SER A 130 2.85 4.80 8.27
N ILE A 131 3.61 3.96 7.55
CA ILE A 131 4.20 2.74 8.07
C ILE A 131 5.65 2.64 7.56
N PRO A 132 6.63 2.26 8.41
CA PRO A 132 7.98 2.05 7.92
C PRO A 132 8.06 0.80 7.03
N GLY A 133 8.81 0.89 5.95
CA GLY A 133 9.03 -0.23 5.06
C GLY A 133 10.33 -0.13 4.29
N THR A 134 10.90 -1.27 3.96
CA THR A 134 11.97 -1.35 2.98
C THR A 134 11.34 -1.46 1.60
N VAL A 135 11.70 -0.56 0.70
CA VAL A 135 11.00 -0.37 -0.57
C VAL A 135 11.92 -0.60 -1.75
N THR A 136 11.44 -1.35 -2.72
CA THR A 136 12.03 -1.46 -4.05
C THR A 136 11.12 -0.71 -5.02
N ARG A 137 11.68 0.26 -5.76
CA ARG A 137 10.98 1.00 -6.79
C ARG A 137 11.12 0.30 -8.13
N ILE A 138 10.01 0.14 -8.84
CA ILE A 138 10.02 -0.31 -10.23
C ILE A 138 9.93 0.92 -11.12
N LEU A 139 10.89 1.06 -12.04
CA LEU A 139 10.94 2.19 -12.96
C LEU A 139 10.20 1.83 -14.26
N PRO A 140 9.11 2.52 -14.58
CA PRO A 140 8.41 2.27 -15.85
C PRO A 140 9.28 2.66 -17.04
N LYS A 141 9.03 2.04 -18.19
CA LYS A 141 9.67 2.44 -19.42
C LYS A 141 9.30 3.90 -19.76
N LYS A 142 10.29 4.72 -20.08
CA LYS A 142 10.06 6.11 -20.48
C LYS A 142 9.30 6.16 -21.80
N THR A 143 8.16 6.84 -21.80
CA THR A 143 7.29 7.03 -22.96
C THR A 143 6.83 8.47 -23.03
N ASN A 144 6.02 8.81 -24.05
CA ASN A 144 5.39 10.11 -24.15
C ASN A 144 4.09 10.22 -23.35
N ASP A 145 3.69 9.15 -22.64
CA ASP A 145 2.52 9.17 -21.78
C ASP A 145 2.70 10.19 -20.67
N LYS A 146 1.70 11.04 -20.49
CA LYS A 146 1.71 12.11 -19.49
C LYS A 146 1.98 11.59 -18.07
N ASN A 147 1.34 10.49 -17.70
CA ASN A 147 1.47 9.92 -16.34
C ASN A 147 2.89 9.43 -16.09
N VAL A 148 3.54 8.84 -17.09
CA VAL A 148 4.93 8.40 -17.00
C VAL A 148 5.87 9.60 -16.87
N LYS A 149 5.65 10.66 -17.63
CA LYS A 149 6.46 11.89 -17.56
C LYS A 149 6.33 12.54 -16.19
N VAL A 150 5.13 12.69 -15.67
CA VAL A 150 4.87 13.27 -14.35
C VAL A 150 5.49 12.40 -13.26
N TYR A 151 5.41 11.06 -13.40
CA TYR A 151 6.04 10.16 -12.45
C TYR A 151 7.57 10.34 -12.40
N TYR A 152 8.24 10.50 -13.54
CA TYR A 152 9.68 10.74 -13.55
C TYR A 152 10.05 12.11 -12.98
N GLU A 153 9.20 13.12 -13.13
CA GLU A 153 9.37 14.38 -12.41
C GLU A 153 9.26 14.17 -10.89
N PHE A 154 8.32 13.34 -10.44
CA PHE A 154 8.23 12.94 -9.04
C PHE A 154 9.50 12.22 -8.57
N VAL A 155 10.03 11.27 -9.35
CA VAL A 155 11.26 10.54 -8.99
C VAL A 155 12.42 11.51 -8.78
N ASN A 156 12.59 12.50 -9.66
CA ASN A 156 13.62 13.53 -9.52
C ASN A 156 13.39 14.38 -8.26
N PHE A 157 12.16 14.81 -8.01
CA PHE A 157 11.78 15.54 -6.81
C PHE A 157 12.07 14.72 -5.55
N TYR A 158 11.70 13.46 -5.53
CA TYR A 158 11.96 12.57 -4.39
C TYR A 158 13.45 12.41 -4.09
N ARG A 159 14.29 12.31 -5.12
CA ARG A 159 15.75 12.20 -4.94
C ARG A 159 16.33 13.37 -4.19
N VAL A 160 15.77 14.57 -4.40
CA VAL A 160 16.22 15.81 -3.75
C VAL A 160 15.57 15.99 -2.38
N SER A 161 14.26 15.80 -2.28
CA SER A 161 13.46 16.14 -1.10
C SER A 161 13.25 15.02 -0.11
N LYS A 162 13.25 13.77 -0.59
CA LYS A 162 12.81 12.57 0.16
C LYS A 162 11.34 12.64 0.59
N VAL A 163 10.55 13.50 -0.04
CA VAL A 163 9.11 13.66 0.23
C VAL A 163 8.33 12.80 -0.75
N ASN A 164 7.47 11.91 -0.24
CA ASN A 164 6.66 11.00 -1.06
C ASN A 164 5.15 11.13 -0.82
N TYR A 165 4.73 12.08 0.00
CA TYR A 165 3.31 12.30 0.32
C TYR A 165 2.69 13.48 -0.44
N ILE A 166 3.45 14.14 -1.29
CA ILE A 166 2.96 15.18 -2.21
C ILE A 166 2.90 14.59 -3.61
N THR A 167 1.73 14.61 -4.22
CA THR A 167 1.54 14.10 -5.58
C THR A 167 0.90 15.16 -6.47
N PHE A 168 1.42 15.28 -7.69
CA PHE A 168 0.89 16.15 -8.73
C PHE A 168 0.48 15.35 -9.96
N SER A 169 -0.44 15.90 -10.72
CA SER A 169 -0.96 15.25 -11.94
C SER A 169 -0.53 15.96 -13.23
N GLU A 170 0.10 17.12 -13.12
CA GLU A 170 0.47 17.93 -14.27
C GLU A 170 2.00 18.08 -14.40
N GLU A 171 2.48 18.11 -15.63
CA GLU A 171 3.90 18.37 -15.91
C GLU A 171 4.31 19.77 -15.41
N GLY A 172 5.51 19.85 -14.86
CA GLY A 172 6.11 21.11 -14.37
C GLY A 172 5.80 21.44 -12.93
N GLN A 173 4.82 20.84 -12.29
CA GLN A 173 4.44 21.15 -10.92
C GLN A 173 5.54 20.77 -9.91
N TYR A 174 6.16 19.59 -10.07
CA TYR A 174 7.29 19.19 -9.21
C TYR A 174 8.50 20.09 -9.43
N ALA A 175 8.80 20.45 -10.67
CA ALA A 175 9.92 21.34 -10.98
C ALA A 175 9.73 22.72 -10.36
N GLN A 176 8.50 23.25 -10.36
CA GLN A 176 8.18 24.52 -9.72
C GLN A 176 8.40 24.43 -8.21
N LEU A 177 7.94 23.35 -7.57
CA LEU A 177 8.13 23.16 -6.14
C LEU A 177 9.61 23.08 -5.75
N ILE A 178 10.43 22.40 -6.55
CA ILE A 178 11.88 22.33 -6.34
C ILE A 178 12.50 23.72 -6.34
N LYS A 179 12.08 24.61 -7.25
CA LYS A 179 12.60 25.98 -7.33
C LYS A 179 12.26 26.82 -6.11
N GLU A 180 11.17 26.51 -5.42
CA GLU A 180 10.73 27.24 -4.24
C GLU A 180 11.36 26.71 -2.94
N MET A 181 12.02 25.58 -3.01
CA MET A 181 12.75 25.00 -1.88
C MET A 181 14.12 25.62 -1.71
#